data_bd91046441a15f00023b6b23bc66e1b7
#
_entry.id   bd91046441a15f00023b6b23bc66e1b7
#
_cell.length_a   1.000
_cell.length_b   1.000
_cell.length_c   1.000
_cell.angle_alpha   90.00
_cell.angle_beta   90.00
_cell.angle_gamma   90.00
#
_symmetry.space_group_name_H-M   'P 1'
#
loop_
_entity.id
_entity.type
_entity.pdbx_description
1 polymer ?
#
loop_
_entity_poly.entity_id
_entity_poly.type
_entity_poly.pdbx_seq_one_letter_code
_entity_poly.pdbx_strand_id
1 'polypeptide(L)'
;MTSKTQKKPGASAAKAADAVIDAGRKVLEDVVETGTKTATNFFEQANSMNSENMQKTAEVYEELTKFNQESMHAFNSMSGALAEGAESYSQRLMDSFKAANKFNMQYLEKLSMAKSAQDLAAIQLETSTEIFERSVSEAIDLNQVASDTINKSAAPLKDRAETLMAAYMKGAA
;
A
#
# COMPACT_ATOMS: atom_id res chain seq x y z
N MET A 1 -26.93 25.43 -23.47
CA MET A 1 -27.07 24.24 -22.58
C MET A 1 -25.81 23.40 -22.69
N THR A 2 -24.85 23.63 -21.83
CA THR A 2 -23.57 22.89 -21.82
C THR A 2 -23.56 21.98 -20.63
N SER A 3 -23.74 20.68 -20.90
CA SER A 3 -23.65 19.61 -19.93
C SER A 3 -22.21 19.50 -19.43
N LYS A 4 -21.89 19.93 -18.20
CA LYS A 4 -20.65 19.68 -17.51
C LYS A 4 -20.66 18.23 -17.00
N THR A 5 -19.90 17.39 -17.66
CA THR A 5 -19.62 16.02 -17.22
C THR A 5 -18.91 16.08 -15.87
N GLN A 6 -19.61 15.74 -14.79
CA GLN A 6 -19.01 15.55 -13.47
C GLN A 6 -18.09 14.33 -13.53
N LYS A 7 -16.80 14.58 -13.49
CA LYS A 7 -15.75 13.55 -13.38
C LYS A 7 -15.88 12.91 -11.98
N LYS A 8 -16.31 11.64 -11.94
CA LYS A 8 -16.43 10.84 -10.71
C LYS A 8 -15.09 10.83 -9.93
N PRO A 9 -15.07 11.21 -8.64
CA PRO A 9 -13.83 11.21 -7.82
C PRO A 9 -13.22 9.83 -7.63
N GLY A 10 -14.00 8.76 -7.79
CA GLY A 10 -13.54 7.37 -7.61
C GLY A 10 -12.56 6.85 -8.66
N ALA A 11 -12.46 7.49 -9.83
CA ALA A 11 -11.57 7.00 -10.90
C ALA A 11 -10.08 7.31 -10.65
N SER A 12 -9.77 8.32 -9.84
CA SER A 12 -8.39 8.68 -9.50
C SER A 12 -7.82 7.80 -8.38
N ALA A 13 -8.63 7.50 -7.37
CA ALA A 13 -8.25 6.63 -6.26
C ALA A 13 -8.10 5.16 -6.71
N ALA A 14 -9.00 4.68 -7.59
CA ALA A 14 -8.88 3.35 -8.18
C ALA A 14 -7.60 3.23 -9.02
N LYS A 15 -7.24 4.23 -9.83
CA LYS A 15 -5.99 4.23 -10.61
C LYS A 15 -4.74 4.26 -9.73
N ALA A 16 -4.78 4.94 -8.58
CA ALA A 16 -3.67 4.95 -7.65
C ALA A 16 -3.51 3.57 -6.96
N ALA A 17 -4.61 2.93 -6.58
CA ALA A 17 -4.59 1.59 -6.02
C ALA A 17 -4.08 0.55 -7.04
N ASP A 18 -4.56 0.62 -8.29
CA ASP A 18 -4.09 -0.25 -9.37
C ASP A 18 -2.58 -0.07 -9.65
N ALA A 19 -2.08 1.18 -9.63
CA ALA A 19 -0.66 1.46 -9.82
C ALA A 19 0.21 0.90 -8.68
N VAL A 20 -0.26 0.92 -7.43
CA VAL A 20 0.43 0.32 -6.28
C VAL A 20 0.43 -1.21 -6.38
N ILE A 21 -0.68 -1.81 -6.79
CA ILE A 21 -0.80 -3.25 -7.01
C ILE A 21 0.13 -3.70 -8.14
N ASP A 22 0.18 -2.97 -9.26
CA ASP A 22 1.05 -3.27 -10.40
C ASP A 22 2.53 -3.11 -10.04
N ALA A 23 2.89 -2.08 -9.29
CA ALA A 23 4.25 -1.89 -8.79
C ALA A 23 4.66 -3.03 -7.83
N GLY A 24 3.78 -3.42 -6.91
CA GLY A 24 3.99 -4.55 -6.00
C GLY A 24 4.15 -5.88 -6.76
N ARG A 25 3.33 -6.12 -7.78
CA ARG A 25 3.41 -7.31 -8.62
C ARG A 25 4.75 -7.38 -9.39
N LYS A 26 5.22 -6.26 -9.92
CA LYS A 26 6.48 -6.19 -10.66
C LYS A 26 7.69 -6.46 -9.78
N VAL A 27 7.71 -5.91 -8.57
CA VAL A 27 8.75 -6.20 -7.56
C VAL A 27 8.76 -7.69 -7.21
N LEU A 28 7.59 -8.32 -7.12
CA LEU A 28 7.47 -9.75 -6.84
C LEU A 28 7.96 -10.63 -7.99
N GLU A 29 7.62 -10.28 -9.24
CA GLU A 29 8.11 -10.99 -10.41
C GLU A 29 9.63 -10.94 -10.47
N ASP A 30 10.24 -9.79 -10.22
CA ASP A 30 11.69 -9.60 -10.18
C ASP A 30 12.36 -10.41 -9.05
N VAL A 31 11.75 -10.45 -7.85
CA VAL A 31 12.27 -11.24 -6.71
C VAL A 31 12.16 -12.73 -6.96
N VAL A 32 11.04 -13.20 -7.51
CA VAL A 32 10.83 -14.62 -7.86
C VAL A 32 11.76 -15.03 -9.01
N GLU A 33 11.91 -14.20 -10.03
CA GLU A 33 12.80 -14.47 -11.18
C GLU A 33 14.27 -14.52 -10.71
N THR A 34 14.70 -13.57 -9.88
CA THR A 34 16.07 -13.54 -9.33
C THR A 34 16.30 -14.73 -8.42
N GLY A 35 15.35 -15.08 -7.54
CA GLY A 35 15.42 -16.24 -6.67
C GLY A 35 15.51 -17.55 -7.44
N THR A 36 14.70 -17.67 -8.51
CA THR A 36 14.71 -18.87 -9.38
C THR A 36 16.00 -19.01 -10.17
N LYS A 37 16.52 -17.91 -10.75
CA LYS A 37 17.81 -17.91 -11.46
C LYS A 37 18.97 -18.27 -10.52
N THR A 38 18.98 -17.73 -9.32
CA THR A 38 20.00 -18.05 -8.33
C THR A 38 19.95 -19.52 -7.91
N ALA A 39 18.75 -20.06 -7.70
CA ALA A 39 18.55 -21.48 -7.42
C ALA A 39 18.99 -22.38 -8.59
N THR A 40 18.66 -22.02 -9.84
CA THR A 40 19.03 -22.81 -11.03
C THR A 40 20.55 -22.83 -11.23
N ASN A 41 21.22 -21.68 -11.13
CA ASN A 41 22.67 -21.58 -11.26
C ASN A 41 23.39 -22.40 -10.14
N PHE A 42 22.80 -22.38 -8.94
CA PHE A 42 23.33 -23.19 -7.83
C PHE A 42 23.15 -24.69 -8.07
N PHE A 43 22.02 -25.14 -8.61
CA PHE A 43 21.77 -26.53 -8.99
C PHE A 43 22.71 -27.02 -10.09
N GLU A 44 22.99 -26.19 -11.09
CA GLU A 44 23.94 -26.53 -12.17
C GLU A 44 25.36 -26.66 -11.61
N GLN A 45 25.74 -25.82 -10.68
CA GLN A 45 27.06 -25.87 -10.02
C GLN A 45 27.18 -27.04 -9.05
N ALA A 46 26.11 -27.40 -8.31
CA ALA A 46 26.07 -28.55 -7.43
C ALA A 46 26.10 -29.91 -8.17
N ASN A 47 25.49 -29.95 -9.39
CA ASN A 47 25.45 -31.19 -10.19
C ASN A 47 26.79 -31.51 -10.87
N SER A 48 27.73 -30.56 -10.91
CA SER A 48 29.07 -30.76 -11.48
C SER A 48 30.12 -31.23 -10.46
N MET A 49 29.77 -31.38 -9.19
CA MET A 49 30.69 -31.71 -8.10
C MET A 49 30.44 -33.11 -7.51
N ASN A 50 31.51 -33.86 -7.38
CA ASN A 50 31.59 -35.30 -7.04
C ASN A 50 31.10 -35.63 -5.61
N SER A 51 30.86 -36.92 -5.31
CA SER A 51 30.13 -37.57 -4.22
C SER A 51 30.41 -37.19 -2.74
N GLU A 52 31.38 -36.35 -2.44
CA GLU A 52 31.58 -35.75 -1.12
C GLU A 52 30.54 -34.68 -0.77
N ASN A 53 29.74 -34.29 -1.72
CA ASN A 53 28.80 -33.17 -1.60
C ASN A 53 27.34 -33.57 -1.35
N MET A 54 27.01 -34.85 -1.17
CA MET A 54 25.62 -35.25 -0.91
C MET A 54 25.06 -34.63 0.40
N GLN A 55 25.89 -34.48 1.42
CA GLN A 55 25.48 -33.80 2.67
C GLN A 55 25.26 -32.28 2.43
N LYS A 56 26.20 -31.64 1.72
CA LYS A 56 26.04 -30.21 1.34
C LYS A 56 24.84 -29.98 0.44
N THR A 57 24.52 -30.93 -0.45
CA THR A 57 23.33 -30.85 -1.32
C THR A 57 22.04 -30.96 -0.51
N ALA A 58 21.99 -31.77 0.54
CA ALA A 58 20.84 -31.87 1.43
C ALA A 58 20.64 -30.58 2.26
N GLU A 59 21.71 -30.01 2.80
CA GLU A 59 21.68 -28.73 3.52
C GLU A 59 21.18 -27.59 2.62
N VAL A 60 21.68 -27.56 1.39
CA VAL A 60 21.24 -26.57 0.40
C VAL A 60 19.77 -26.74 0.02
N TYR A 61 19.30 -27.97 -0.12
CA TYR A 61 17.89 -28.24 -0.41
C TYR A 61 16.98 -27.80 0.75
N GLU A 62 17.43 -28.03 1.99
CA GLU A 62 16.73 -27.57 3.19
C GLU A 62 16.70 -26.03 3.26
N GLU A 63 17.83 -25.37 3.02
CA GLU A 63 17.91 -23.91 2.95
C GLU A 63 17.02 -23.32 1.84
N LEU A 64 17.00 -23.95 0.67
CA LEU A 64 16.15 -23.52 -0.46
C LEU A 64 14.66 -23.70 -0.13
N THR A 65 14.31 -24.80 0.53
CA THR A 65 12.92 -25.06 0.95
C THR A 65 12.49 -24.02 2.01
N LYS A 66 13.34 -23.77 2.99
CA LYS A 66 13.12 -22.74 4.00
C LYS A 66 13.02 -21.35 3.37
N PHE A 67 13.89 -21.04 2.42
CA PHE A 67 13.84 -19.80 1.64
C PHE A 67 12.49 -19.61 0.94
N ASN A 68 12.00 -20.65 0.25
CA ASN A 68 10.70 -20.59 -0.43
C ASN A 68 9.55 -20.39 0.56
N GLN A 69 9.54 -21.10 1.68
CA GLN A 69 8.50 -20.96 2.71
C GLN A 69 8.50 -19.54 3.30
N GLU A 70 9.64 -19.00 3.66
CA GLU A 70 9.77 -17.66 4.20
C GLU A 70 9.41 -16.57 3.17
N SER A 71 9.74 -16.80 1.90
CA SER A 71 9.34 -15.89 0.81
C SER A 71 7.83 -15.90 0.58
N MET A 72 7.17 -17.06 0.65
CA MET A 72 5.71 -17.16 0.61
C MET A 72 5.07 -16.49 1.83
N HIS A 73 5.65 -16.65 3.02
CA HIS A 73 5.19 -15.96 4.22
C HIS A 73 5.28 -14.43 4.09
N ALA A 74 6.40 -13.92 3.62
CA ALA A 74 6.58 -12.49 3.37
C ALA A 74 5.58 -11.97 2.35
N PHE A 75 5.31 -12.72 1.29
CA PHE A 75 4.30 -12.41 0.28
C PHE A 75 2.88 -12.36 0.86
N ASN A 76 2.49 -13.36 1.63
CA ASN A 76 1.17 -13.41 2.27
C ASN A 76 0.99 -12.24 3.24
N SER A 77 2.02 -11.91 4.02
CA SER A 77 2.01 -10.78 4.94
C SER A 77 1.88 -9.45 4.21
N MET A 78 2.59 -9.27 3.09
CA MET A 78 2.47 -8.10 2.23
C MET A 78 1.05 -7.97 1.66
N SER A 79 0.51 -9.07 1.12
CA SER A 79 -0.85 -9.09 0.54
C SER A 79 -1.92 -8.78 1.59
N GLY A 80 -1.76 -9.32 2.81
CA GLY A 80 -2.63 -9.01 3.94
C GLY A 80 -2.57 -7.53 4.31
N ALA A 81 -1.38 -6.95 4.44
CA ALA A 81 -1.20 -5.53 4.76
C ALA A 81 -1.78 -4.61 3.69
N LEU A 82 -1.69 -4.98 2.41
CA LEU A 82 -2.32 -4.24 1.30
C LEU A 82 -3.84 -4.31 1.37
N ALA A 83 -4.41 -5.47 1.68
CA ALA A 83 -5.85 -5.64 1.82
C ALA A 83 -6.40 -4.82 3.00
N GLU A 84 -5.76 -4.88 4.18
CA GLU A 84 -6.11 -4.07 5.34
C GLU A 84 -5.99 -2.57 5.08
N GLY A 85 -4.95 -2.16 4.36
CA GLY A 85 -4.75 -0.78 3.97
C GLY A 85 -5.84 -0.27 3.01
N ALA A 86 -6.24 -1.09 2.04
CA ALA A 86 -7.32 -0.76 1.11
C ALA A 86 -8.66 -0.65 1.83
N GLU A 87 -8.94 -1.53 2.79
CA GLU A 87 -10.13 -1.46 3.63
C GLU A 87 -10.13 -0.19 4.48
N SER A 88 -9.03 0.09 5.18
CA SER A 88 -8.87 1.30 6.01
C SER A 88 -9.05 2.58 5.18
N TYR A 89 -8.50 2.63 3.98
CA TYR A 89 -8.66 3.74 3.06
C TYR A 89 -10.13 3.91 2.62
N SER A 90 -10.80 2.82 2.29
CA SER A 90 -12.22 2.81 1.91
C SER A 90 -13.12 3.28 3.06
N GLN A 91 -12.86 2.82 4.29
CA GLN A 91 -13.60 3.25 5.47
C GLN A 91 -13.41 4.75 5.73
N ARG A 92 -12.19 5.27 5.64
CA ARG A 92 -11.90 6.70 5.79
C ARG A 92 -12.65 7.53 4.75
N LEU A 93 -12.65 7.12 3.49
CA LEU A 93 -13.43 7.79 2.44
C LEU A 93 -14.93 7.80 2.76
N MET A 94 -15.48 6.68 3.22
CA MET A 94 -16.89 6.59 3.58
C MET A 94 -17.23 7.53 4.75
N ASP A 95 -16.38 7.60 5.76
CA ASP A 95 -16.57 8.48 6.91
C ASP A 95 -16.44 9.96 6.52
N SER A 96 -15.51 10.29 5.63
CA SER A 96 -15.43 11.64 5.03
C SER A 96 -16.70 12.02 4.28
N PHE A 97 -17.29 11.09 3.52
CA PHE A 97 -18.57 11.35 2.84
C PHE A 97 -19.72 11.58 3.83
N LYS A 98 -19.82 10.77 4.88
CA LYS A 98 -20.83 10.95 5.93
C LYS A 98 -20.67 12.30 6.63
N ALA A 99 -19.42 12.64 6.97
CA ALA A 99 -19.10 13.91 7.62
C ALA A 99 -19.41 15.11 6.70
N ALA A 100 -19.12 15.02 5.40
CA ALA A 100 -19.47 16.06 4.43
C ALA A 100 -20.99 16.24 4.29
N ASN A 101 -21.75 15.15 4.26
CA ASN A 101 -23.21 15.22 4.22
C ASN A 101 -23.79 15.86 5.47
N LYS A 102 -23.30 15.48 6.66
CA LYS A 102 -23.72 16.10 7.92
C LYS A 102 -23.40 17.61 7.93
N PHE A 103 -22.22 17.97 7.48
CA PHE A 103 -21.81 19.35 7.38
C PHE A 103 -22.72 20.16 6.43
N ASN A 104 -23.03 19.60 5.26
CA ASN A 104 -23.95 20.24 4.31
C ASN A 104 -25.33 20.48 4.91
N MET A 105 -25.86 19.54 5.69
CA MET A 105 -27.14 19.71 6.40
C MET A 105 -27.04 20.83 7.44
N GLN A 106 -25.99 20.88 8.22
CA GLN A 106 -25.76 21.94 9.21
C GLN A 106 -25.61 23.32 8.54
N TYR A 107 -24.95 23.38 7.40
CA TYR A 107 -24.83 24.59 6.61
C TYR A 107 -26.19 25.10 6.11
N LEU A 108 -27.03 24.20 5.58
CA LEU A 108 -28.38 24.54 5.15
C LEU A 108 -29.25 25.04 6.32
N GLU A 109 -29.10 24.42 7.48
CA GLU A 109 -29.78 24.84 8.71
C GLU A 109 -29.34 26.26 9.12
N LYS A 110 -28.03 26.53 9.18
CA LYS A 110 -27.50 27.90 9.45
C LYS A 110 -28.03 28.91 8.46
N LEU A 111 -28.06 28.58 7.15
CA LEU A 111 -28.60 29.47 6.11
C LEU A 111 -30.08 29.77 6.32
N SER A 112 -30.87 28.77 6.74
CA SER A 112 -32.30 28.95 6.98
C SER A 112 -32.61 29.89 8.18
N MET A 113 -31.65 30.03 9.11
CA MET A 113 -31.77 30.88 10.28
C MET A 113 -31.23 32.30 10.07
N ALA A 114 -30.55 32.59 8.97
CA ALA A 114 -30.00 33.91 8.65
C ALA A 114 -31.11 34.93 8.47
N LYS A 115 -30.99 36.05 9.17
CA LYS A 115 -32.00 37.14 9.15
C LYS A 115 -31.54 38.41 8.40
N SER A 116 -30.25 38.44 8.04
CA SER A 116 -29.66 39.59 7.37
C SER A 116 -28.60 39.17 6.34
N ALA A 117 -28.27 40.06 5.42
CA ALA A 117 -27.18 39.89 4.47
C ALA A 117 -25.81 39.74 5.19
N GLN A 118 -25.67 40.36 6.36
CA GLN A 118 -24.48 40.26 7.18
C GLN A 118 -24.35 38.86 7.79
N ASP A 119 -25.46 38.26 8.25
CA ASP A 119 -25.48 36.90 8.76
C ASP A 119 -25.09 35.90 7.68
N LEU A 120 -25.62 36.08 6.46
CA LEU A 120 -25.25 35.24 5.30
C LEU A 120 -23.77 35.34 4.96
N ALA A 121 -23.17 36.51 4.97
CA ALA A 121 -21.76 36.72 4.71
C ALA A 121 -20.89 36.07 5.79
N ALA A 122 -21.29 36.21 7.07
CA ALA A 122 -20.58 35.58 8.18
C ALA A 122 -20.61 34.02 8.10
N ILE A 123 -21.80 33.46 7.83
CA ILE A 123 -21.98 32.00 7.66
C ILE A 123 -21.13 31.51 6.46
N GLN A 124 -21.08 32.27 5.37
CA GLN A 124 -20.31 31.86 4.20
C GLN A 124 -18.79 31.85 4.48
N LEU A 125 -18.30 32.87 5.19
CA LEU A 125 -16.89 32.94 5.60
C LEU A 125 -16.50 31.80 6.53
N GLU A 126 -17.29 31.59 7.59
CA GLU A 126 -17.11 30.49 8.55
C GLU A 126 -17.10 29.14 7.83
N THR A 127 -18.09 28.90 6.99
CA THR A 127 -18.23 27.65 6.24
C THR A 127 -17.06 27.42 5.30
N SER A 128 -16.59 28.46 4.60
CA SER A 128 -15.45 28.35 3.69
C SER A 128 -14.17 27.99 4.44
N THR A 129 -13.95 28.57 5.62
CA THR A 129 -12.81 28.24 6.48
C THR A 129 -12.89 26.79 6.98
N GLU A 130 -14.06 26.38 7.45
CA GLU A 130 -14.29 25.03 7.94
C GLU A 130 -14.12 23.97 6.83
N ILE A 131 -14.61 24.24 5.62
CA ILE A 131 -14.38 23.35 4.45
C ILE A 131 -12.89 23.21 4.16
N PHE A 132 -12.16 24.32 4.17
CA PHE A 132 -10.73 24.32 3.90
C PHE A 132 -9.97 23.49 4.95
N GLU A 133 -10.20 23.75 6.23
CA GLU A 133 -9.54 23.02 7.33
C GLU A 133 -9.83 21.51 7.28
N ARG A 134 -11.08 21.14 7.03
CA ARG A 134 -11.48 19.73 6.88
C ARG A 134 -10.83 19.08 5.67
N SER A 135 -10.80 19.77 4.53
CA SER A 135 -10.17 19.24 3.32
C SER A 135 -8.69 18.99 3.50
N VAL A 136 -7.99 19.87 4.22
CA VAL A 136 -6.57 19.69 4.54
C VAL A 136 -6.38 18.52 5.50
N SER A 137 -7.19 18.43 6.57
CA SER A 137 -7.12 17.33 7.54
C SER A 137 -7.40 15.98 6.87
N GLU A 138 -8.44 15.89 6.05
CA GLU A 138 -8.78 14.67 5.31
C GLU A 138 -7.69 14.24 4.34
N ALA A 139 -7.05 15.19 3.65
CA ALA A 139 -5.93 14.91 2.76
C ALA A 139 -4.72 14.35 3.51
N ILE A 140 -4.43 14.89 4.71
CA ILE A 140 -3.36 14.41 5.57
C ILE A 140 -3.67 13.00 6.07
N ASP A 141 -4.88 12.76 6.57
CA ASP A 141 -5.32 11.46 7.09
C ASP A 141 -5.26 10.37 6.01
N LEU A 142 -5.74 10.65 4.81
CA LEU A 142 -5.70 9.71 3.69
C LEU A 142 -4.25 9.42 3.24
N ASN A 143 -3.39 10.43 3.24
CA ASN A 143 -1.97 10.26 2.92
C ASN A 143 -1.26 9.43 3.99
N GLN A 144 -1.60 9.59 5.25
CA GLN A 144 -1.05 8.79 6.34
C GLN A 144 -1.45 7.32 6.22
N VAL A 145 -2.73 7.03 5.96
CA VAL A 145 -3.19 5.64 5.73
C VAL A 145 -2.45 5.01 4.54
N ALA A 146 -2.26 5.75 3.45
CA ALA A 146 -1.52 5.27 2.29
C ALA A 146 -0.05 4.98 2.63
N SER A 147 0.62 5.90 3.35
CA SER A 147 2.02 5.74 3.78
C SER A 147 2.20 4.57 4.72
N ASP A 148 1.31 4.42 5.70
CA ASP A 148 1.34 3.32 6.65
C ASP A 148 1.12 1.97 5.96
N THR A 149 0.21 1.93 4.98
CA THR A 149 -0.04 0.74 4.16
C THR A 149 1.21 0.34 3.37
N ILE A 150 1.85 1.29 2.70
CA ILE A 150 3.08 1.05 1.93
C ILE A 150 4.19 0.55 2.87
N ASN A 151 4.40 1.20 4.00
CA ASN A 151 5.44 0.82 4.94
C ASN A 151 5.21 -0.59 5.52
N LYS A 152 3.98 -0.90 5.95
CA LYS A 152 3.62 -2.22 6.46
C LYS A 152 3.74 -3.32 5.40
N SER A 153 3.35 -3.03 4.17
CA SER A 153 3.44 -4.01 3.08
C SER A 153 4.88 -4.22 2.61
N ALA A 154 5.73 -3.20 2.67
CA ALA A 154 7.13 -3.30 2.28
C ALA A 154 8.03 -3.95 3.35
N ALA A 155 7.67 -3.87 4.64
CA ALA A 155 8.48 -4.37 5.74
C ALA A 155 8.89 -5.85 5.59
N PRO A 156 7.99 -6.81 5.30
CA PRO A 156 8.37 -8.22 5.16
C PRO A 156 9.35 -8.48 4.01
N LEU A 157 9.26 -7.68 2.94
CA LEU A 157 10.18 -7.78 1.79
C LEU A 157 11.55 -7.20 2.12
N LYS A 158 11.58 -6.09 2.88
CA LYS A 158 12.83 -5.48 3.33
C LYS A 158 13.59 -6.41 4.27
N ASP A 159 12.93 -6.97 5.27
CA ASP A 159 13.52 -7.93 6.20
C ASP A 159 14.07 -9.16 5.46
N ARG A 160 13.36 -9.59 4.41
CA ARG A 160 13.79 -10.69 3.57
C ARG A 160 15.02 -10.34 2.73
N ALA A 161 15.06 -9.17 2.13
CA ALA A 161 16.20 -8.69 1.36
C ALA A 161 17.46 -8.55 2.25
N GLU A 162 17.32 -8.04 3.47
CA GLU A 162 18.42 -7.93 4.44
C GLU A 162 18.95 -9.31 4.83
N THR A 163 18.06 -10.28 5.07
CA THR A 163 18.44 -11.67 5.39
C THR A 163 19.23 -12.31 4.25
N LEU A 164 18.79 -12.09 3.01
CA LEU A 164 19.48 -12.59 1.82
C LEU A 164 20.85 -11.96 1.62
N MET A 165 20.95 -10.66 1.78
CA MET A 165 22.25 -9.96 1.69
C MET A 165 23.22 -10.44 2.78
N ALA A 166 22.74 -10.66 4.01
CA ALA A 166 23.56 -11.16 5.09
C ALA A 166 24.05 -12.61 4.83
N ALA A 167 23.20 -13.47 4.25
CA ALA A 167 23.57 -14.82 3.87
C ALA A 167 24.62 -14.82 2.74
N TYR A 168 24.43 -13.98 1.73
CA TYR A 168 25.35 -13.83 0.61
C TYR A 168 26.74 -13.35 1.08
N MET A 169 26.79 -12.36 1.97
CA MET A 169 28.04 -11.83 2.52
C MET A 169 28.81 -12.87 3.36
N LYS A 170 28.09 -13.76 4.07
CA LYS A 170 28.72 -14.85 4.84
C LYS A 170 29.25 -15.97 3.95
N GLY A 171 28.62 -16.24 2.81
CA GLY A 171 29.06 -17.26 1.87
C GLY A 171 30.21 -16.85 0.96
N ALA A 172 30.48 -15.54 0.89
CA ALA A 172 31.58 -14.96 0.08
C ALA A 172 32.89 -14.76 0.87
N ALA A 173 32.90 -15.03 2.18
CA ALA A 173 34.06 -14.96 3.08
C ALA A 173 34.60 -16.35 3.40
#